data_c57fc6461cd4cc1f3b760ef3d3eef034
#
_entry.id   c57fc6461cd4cc1f3b760ef3d3eef034
#
_cell.length_a   1.000
_cell.length_b   1.000
_cell.length_c   1.000
_cell.angle_alpha   90.00
_cell.angle_beta   90.00
_cell.angle_gamma   90.00
#
_symmetry.space_group_name_H-M   'P 1'
#
loop_
_entity.id
_entity.type
_entity.pdbx_description
1 polymer ?
#
loop_
_entity_poly.entity_id
_entity_poly.type
_entity_poly.pdbx_seq_one_letter_code
_entity_poly.pdbx_strand_id
1 'polypeptide(L)'
;MKVIVYGLGIIGASVAASLKRAGHTVLGMNRSRASIDYALEHRMIDGEAVGFSGADIVVLALPPRVTMRVLDESDFPAGCIVADICGVKAPLERVVYSRPRTWKYVGTHPMAGKETSGIRSASEDLFRGANFILTRAPQTGNG
;
A
#
# COMPACT_ATOMS: atom_id res chain seq x y z
N MET A 1 3.92 -6.61 -12.86
CA MET A 1 2.96 -5.51 -12.65
C MET A 1 3.68 -4.30 -12.10
N LYS A 2 3.13 -3.13 -12.35
CA LYS A 2 3.63 -1.88 -11.75
C LYS A 2 2.87 -1.63 -10.45
N VAL A 3 3.61 -1.60 -9.34
CA VAL A 3 3.06 -1.40 -8.01
C VAL A 3 3.61 -0.09 -7.45
N ILE A 4 2.72 0.72 -6.87
CA ILE A 4 3.12 1.92 -6.15
C ILE A 4 2.83 1.69 -4.68
N VAL A 5 3.84 1.86 -3.84
CA VAL A 5 3.70 1.78 -2.40
C VAL A 5 3.80 3.19 -1.82
N TYR A 6 2.71 3.65 -1.21
CA TYR A 6 2.64 4.96 -0.59
C TYR A 6 2.75 4.81 0.92
N GLY A 7 3.82 5.31 1.47
CA GLY A 7 4.21 5.15 2.87
C GLY A 7 5.33 4.14 3.00
N LEU A 8 6.53 4.63 3.28
CA LEU A 8 7.74 3.81 3.37
C LEU A 8 8.25 3.73 4.81
N GLY A 9 7.36 3.34 5.72
CA GLY A 9 7.75 2.91 7.05
C GLY A 9 8.16 1.44 7.02
N ILE A 10 8.17 0.79 8.18
CA ILE A 10 8.59 -0.61 8.27
C ILE A 10 7.71 -1.53 7.41
N ILE A 11 6.39 -1.35 7.46
CA ILE A 11 5.46 -2.22 6.72
C ILE A 11 5.52 -1.90 5.22
N GLY A 12 5.35 -0.64 4.84
CA GLY A 12 5.34 -0.24 3.45
C GLY A 12 6.63 -0.58 2.71
N ALA A 13 7.77 -0.28 3.30
CA ALA A 13 9.06 -0.60 2.70
C ALA A 13 9.29 -2.12 2.63
N SER A 14 8.83 -2.87 3.62
CA SER A 14 8.93 -4.33 3.60
C SER A 14 8.04 -4.94 2.50
N VAL A 15 6.83 -4.41 2.31
CA VAL A 15 5.95 -4.80 1.20
C VAL A 15 6.64 -4.49 -0.13
N ALA A 16 7.19 -3.30 -0.27
CA ALA A 16 7.90 -2.89 -1.49
C ALA A 16 9.05 -3.85 -1.81
N ALA A 17 9.90 -4.12 -0.84
CA ALA A 17 11.04 -5.01 -1.01
C ALA A 17 10.60 -6.44 -1.39
N SER A 18 9.54 -6.94 -0.76
CA SER A 18 8.99 -8.28 -1.05
C SER A 18 8.44 -8.36 -2.47
N LEU A 19 7.71 -7.34 -2.91
CA LEU A 19 7.15 -7.30 -4.26
C LEU A 19 8.22 -7.17 -5.32
N LYS A 20 9.25 -6.37 -5.05
CA LYS A 20 10.38 -6.24 -5.96
C LYS A 20 11.12 -7.57 -6.11
N ARG A 21 11.34 -8.28 -5.01
CA ARG A 21 11.96 -9.61 -5.04
C ARG A 21 11.13 -10.60 -5.85
N ALA A 22 9.80 -10.45 -5.83
CA ALA A 22 8.89 -11.29 -6.62
C ALA A 22 8.86 -10.96 -8.11
N GLY A 23 9.61 -9.94 -8.55
CA GLY A 23 9.75 -9.60 -9.96
C GLY A 23 8.87 -8.45 -10.44
N HIS A 24 8.19 -7.76 -9.55
CA HIS A 24 7.37 -6.61 -9.92
C HIS A 24 8.20 -5.33 -9.99
N THR A 25 7.74 -4.38 -10.79
CA THR A 25 8.28 -3.02 -10.77
C THR A 25 7.61 -2.24 -9.66
N VAL A 26 8.40 -1.76 -8.70
CA VAL A 26 7.87 -1.11 -7.50
C VAL A 26 8.38 0.32 -7.41
N LEU A 27 7.44 1.27 -7.36
CA LEU A 27 7.75 2.68 -7.12
C LEU A 27 7.25 3.06 -5.74
N GLY A 28 7.94 4.00 -5.10
CA GLY A 28 7.60 4.44 -3.75
C GLY A 28 7.17 5.89 -3.70
N MET A 29 6.28 6.21 -2.79
CA MET A 29 5.88 7.56 -2.42
C MET A 29 6.00 7.71 -0.91
N ASN A 30 6.56 8.81 -0.46
CA ASN A 30 6.68 9.09 0.97
C ASN A 30 6.93 10.58 1.20
N ARG A 31 6.49 11.12 2.34
CA ARG A 31 6.72 12.51 2.69
C ARG A 31 8.19 12.77 3.02
N SER A 32 8.85 11.81 3.65
CA SER A 32 10.25 11.94 4.03
C SER A 32 11.17 11.64 2.87
N ARG A 33 11.95 12.63 2.44
CA ARG A 33 12.98 12.44 1.43
C ARG A 33 14.01 11.40 1.87
N ALA A 34 14.34 11.40 3.17
CA ALA A 34 15.31 10.46 3.72
C ALA A 34 14.84 9.00 3.55
N SER A 35 13.55 8.74 3.72
CA SER A 35 12.99 7.40 3.54
C SER A 35 13.01 6.97 2.08
N ILE A 36 12.72 7.87 1.16
CA ILE A 36 12.83 7.60 -0.29
C ILE A 36 14.28 7.26 -0.65
N ASP A 37 15.23 8.08 -0.20
CA ASP A 37 16.63 7.88 -0.49
C ASP A 37 17.14 6.55 0.08
N TYR A 38 16.73 6.23 1.30
CA TYR A 38 17.07 4.94 1.93
C TYR A 38 16.53 3.77 1.12
N ALA A 39 15.26 3.85 0.70
CA ALA A 39 14.64 2.78 -0.07
C ALA A 39 15.31 2.57 -1.44
N LEU A 40 15.70 3.66 -2.10
CA LEU A 40 16.45 3.59 -3.36
C LEU A 40 17.82 2.99 -3.17
N GLU A 41 18.55 3.46 -2.15
CA GLU A 41 19.90 3.00 -1.84
C GLU A 41 19.94 1.50 -1.51
N HIS A 42 18.93 1.04 -0.76
CA HIS A 42 18.82 -0.36 -0.35
C HIS A 42 18.02 -1.22 -1.33
N ARG A 43 17.71 -0.69 -2.51
CA ARG A 43 17.01 -1.39 -3.58
C ARG A 43 15.65 -1.98 -3.15
N MET A 44 14.96 -1.30 -2.27
CA MET A 44 13.61 -1.67 -1.85
C MET A 44 12.57 -1.23 -2.85
N ILE A 45 12.88 -0.17 -3.61
CA ILE A 45 12.04 0.35 -4.69
C ILE A 45 12.91 0.55 -5.93
N ASP A 46 12.27 0.57 -7.09
CA ASP A 46 12.95 0.83 -8.37
C ASP A 46 13.04 2.32 -8.67
N GLY A 47 12.16 3.12 -8.08
CA GLY A 47 12.12 4.56 -8.30
C GLY A 47 11.09 5.22 -7.41
N GLU A 48 11.02 6.55 -7.51
CA GLU A 48 10.01 7.35 -6.81
C GLU A 48 8.84 7.61 -7.75
N ALA A 49 7.62 7.50 -7.22
CA ALA A 49 6.41 7.89 -7.92
C ALA A 49 5.97 9.28 -7.46
N VAL A 50 5.46 10.08 -8.38
CA VAL A 50 4.89 11.40 -8.08
C VAL A 50 3.36 11.38 -8.13
N GLY A 51 2.76 10.28 -8.51
CA GLY A 51 1.33 10.04 -8.58
C GLY A 51 1.07 8.58 -8.87
N PHE A 52 -0.16 8.25 -9.24
CA PHE A 52 -0.59 6.86 -9.41
C PHE A 52 -0.70 6.40 -10.86
N SER A 53 -0.31 7.24 -11.81
CA SER A 53 -0.44 6.94 -13.23
C SER A 53 0.25 5.62 -13.61
N GLY A 54 -0.45 4.79 -14.35
CA GLY A 54 0.09 3.52 -14.83
C GLY A 54 0.18 2.41 -13.79
N ALA A 55 -0.27 2.64 -12.56
CA ALA A 55 -0.22 1.61 -11.53
C ALA A 55 -1.26 0.52 -11.77
N ASP A 56 -0.84 -0.71 -11.65
CA ASP A 56 -1.73 -1.87 -11.60
C ASP A 56 -2.25 -2.08 -10.18
N ILE A 57 -1.39 -1.84 -9.20
CA ILE A 57 -1.71 -1.96 -7.79
C ILE A 57 -1.12 -0.76 -7.04
N VAL A 58 -1.91 -0.21 -6.13
CA VAL A 58 -1.44 0.81 -5.16
C VAL A 58 -1.59 0.24 -3.77
N VAL A 59 -0.53 0.29 -2.99
CA VAL A 59 -0.55 -0.11 -1.58
C VAL A 59 -0.43 1.13 -0.71
N LEU A 60 -1.43 1.36 0.13
CA LEU A 60 -1.44 2.50 1.05
C LEU A 60 -0.98 2.03 2.43
N ALA A 61 0.25 2.37 2.78
CA ALA A 61 0.87 2.01 4.06
C ALA A 61 0.97 3.27 4.94
N LEU A 62 -0.17 3.89 5.20
CA LEU A 62 -0.30 5.20 5.85
C LEU A 62 -1.20 5.09 7.08
N PRO A 63 -1.11 6.06 8.01
CA PRO A 63 -2.06 6.12 9.13
C PRO A 63 -3.51 6.18 8.64
N PRO A 64 -4.49 5.69 9.45
CA PRO A 64 -5.87 5.60 8.99
C PRO A 64 -6.48 6.89 8.45
N ARG A 65 -6.25 8.03 9.11
CA ARG A 65 -6.79 9.32 8.66
C ARG A 65 -6.23 9.73 7.30
N VAL A 66 -4.94 9.54 7.10
CA VAL A 66 -4.29 9.86 5.83
C VAL A 66 -4.78 8.91 4.75
N THR A 67 -4.89 7.63 5.08
CA THR A 67 -5.43 6.62 4.15
C THR A 67 -6.84 6.98 3.70
N MET A 68 -7.73 7.39 4.61
CA MET A 68 -9.09 7.81 4.28
C MET A 68 -9.09 8.98 3.30
N ARG A 69 -8.22 9.98 3.54
CA ARG A 69 -8.11 11.14 2.66
C ARG A 69 -7.61 10.75 1.28
N VAL A 70 -6.59 9.92 1.21
CA VAL A 70 -6.04 9.45 -0.06
C VAL A 70 -7.07 8.66 -0.84
N LEU A 71 -7.81 7.76 -0.16
CA LEU A 71 -8.88 6.99 -0.80
C LEU A 71 -10.01 7.87 -1.34
N ASP A 72 -10.32 8.95 -0.64
CA ASP A 72 -11.41 9.85 -1.02
C ASP A 72 -11.02 10.82 -2.14
N GLU A 73 -9.82 11.40 -2.05
CA GLU A 73 -9.42 12.53 -2.89
C GLU A 73 -8.57 12.15 -4.10
N SER A 74 -8.02 10.95 -4.15
CA SER A 74 -7.09 10.57 -5.21
C SER A 74 -7.78 9.99 -6.43
N ASP A 75 -7.19 10.25 -7.61
CA ASP A 75 -7.59 9.63 -8.87
C ASP A 75 -6.67 8.45 -9.14
N PHE A 76 -7.15 7.25 -8.82
CA PHE A 76 -6.43 6.04 -9.17
C PHE A 76 -6.79 5.60 -10.59
N PRO A 77 -5.86 4.95 -11.32
CA PRO A 77 -6.17 4.45 -12.66
C PRO A 77 -7.38 3.51 -12.66
N ALA A 78 -8.19 3.58 -13.72
CA ALA A 78 -9.34 2.69 -13.88
C ALA A 78 -8.87 1.22 -13.87
N GLY A 79 -9.56 0.38 -13.10
CA GLY A 79 -9.20 -1.03 -12.96
C GLY A 79 -8.04 -1.32 -12.01
N CYS A 80 -7.38 -0.28 -11.48
CA CYS A 80 -6.31 -0.45 -10.51
C CYS A 80 -6.86 -1.07 -9.23
N ILE A 81 -6.06 -1.91 -8.59
CA ILE A 81 -6.37 -2.44 -7.27
C ILE A 81 -5.70 -1.54 -6.24
N VAL A 82 -6.49 -1.00 -5.33
CA VAL A 82 -6.00 -0.16 -4.24
C VAL A 82 -6.17 -0.93 -2.93
N ALA A 83 -5.06 -1.23 -2.29
CA ALA A 83 -5.02 -1.95 -1.02
C ALA A 83 -4.50 -1.04 0.08
N ASP A 84 -5.04 -1.17 1.27
CA ASP A 84 -4.50 -0.53 2.47
C ASP A 84 -4.01 -1.59 3.46
N ILE A 85 -3.24 -1.16 4.44
CA ILE A 85 -2.71 -2.05 5.47
C ILE A 85 -3.19 -1.69 6.88
N CYS A 86 -4.21 -0.86 6.99
CA CYS A 86 -4.71 -0.40 8.28
C CYS A 86 -5.40 -1.52 9.06
N GLY A 87 -5.26 -1.49 10.40
CA GLY A 87 -5.97 -2.41 11.27
C GLY A 87 -7.46 -2.12 11.39
N VAL A 88 -7.89 -0.90 11.06
CA VAL A 88 -9.29 -0.45 11.12
C VAL A 88 -9.84 -0.43 9.71
N LYS A 89 -10.98 -1.07 9.47
CA LYS A 89 -11.55 -1.19 8.12
C LYS A 89 -12.84 -0.42 7.92
N ALA A 90 -13.75 -0.42 8.89
CA ALA A 90 -15.08 0.18 8.73
C ALA A 90 -15.04 1.65 8.25
N PRO A 91 -14.22 2.55 8.83
CA PRO A 91 -14.15 3.92 8.35
C PRO A 91 -13.64 4.04 6.91
N LEU A 92 -12.67 3.20 6.54
CA LEU A 92 -12.10 3.20 5.19
C LEU A 92 -13.14 2.72 4.18
N GLU A 93 -13.85 1.66 4.50
CA GLU A 93 -14.89 1.11 3.64
C GLU A 93 -16.01 2.13 3.41
N ARG A 94 -16.40 2.86 4.44
CA ARG A 94 -17.41 3.93 4.31
C ARG A 94 -16.98 4.99 3.30
N VAL A 95 -15.71 5.38 3.32
CA VAL A 95 -15.18 6.34 2.36
C VAL A 95 -15.18 5.77 0.95
N VAL A 96 -14.67 4.56 0.80
CA VAL A 96 -14.58 3.92 -0.52
C VAL A 96 -15.95 3.75 -1.15
N TYR A 97 -16.92 3.24 -0.39
CA TYR A 97 -18.25 2.91 -0.90
C TYR A 97 -19.25 4.04 -0.83
N SER A 98 -18.80 5.26 -0.48
CA SER A 98 -19.65 6.45 -0.45
C SER A 98 -20.10 6.91 -1.84
N ARG A 99 -19.38 6.50 -2.88
CA ARG A 99 -19.67 6.81 -4.28
C ARG A 99 -19.06 5.74 -5.19
N PRO A 100 -19.54 5.63 -6.44
CA PRO A 100 -18.95 4.69 -7.40
C PRO A 100 -17.48 5.00 -7.68
N ARG A 101 -16.68 3.96 -7.86
CA ARG A 101 -15.26 4.06 -8.16
C ARG A 101 -14.94 3.29 -9.43
N THR A 102 -13.95 3.77 -10.19
CA THR A 102 -13.46 3.07 -11.38
C THR A 102 -12.34 2.09 -11.05
N TRP A 103 -11.90 2.08 -9.82
CA TRP A 103 -10.85 1.20 -9.28
C TRP A 103 -11.43 0.28 -8.21
N LYS A 104 -10.68 -0.75 -7.88
CA LYS A 104 -11.12 -1.78 -6.92
C LYS A 104 -10.39 -1.61 -5.60
N TYR A 105 -11.10 -1.78 -4.50
CA TYR A 105 -10.54 -1.70 -3.16
C TYR A 105 -10.40 -3.09 -2.53
N VAL A 106 -9.25 -3.32 -1.90
CA VAL A 106 -9.02 -4.51 -1.08
C VAL A 106 -8.43 -4.07 0.25
N GLY A 107 -9.15 -4.31 1.34
CA GLY A 107 -8.61 -4.07 2.67
C GLY A 107 -7.68 -5.21 3.05
N THR A 108 -6.48 -4.87 3.52
CA THR A 108 -5.52 -5.87 4.01
C THR A 108 -5.04 -5.50 5.40
N HIS A 109 -4.61 -6.50 6.15
CA HIS A 109 -3.94 -6.29 7.42
C HIS A 109 -2.87 -7.37 7.59
N PRO A 110 -1.60 -7.04 7.32
CA PRO A 110 -0.53 -7.99 7.53
C PRO A 110 -0.33 -8.22 9.03
N MET A 111 -0.37 -9.48 9.45
CA MET A 111 -0.21 -9.88 10.84
C MET A 111 1.27 -10.07 11.15
N ALA A 112 2.08 -9.06 10.83
CA ALA A 112 3.50 -9.06 11.06
C ALA A 112 3.96 -7.66 11.40
N GLY A 113 5.06 -7.56 12.10
CA GLY A 113 5.64 -6.30 12.48
C GLY A 113 6.83 -6.52 13.39
N LYS A 114 7.53 -5.44 13.69
CA LYS A 114 8.62 -5.43 14.65
C LYS A 114 8.30 -4.40 15.73
N GLU A 115 8.89 -4.56 16.90
CA GLU A 115 8.77 -3.59 17.98
C GLU A 115 9.34 -2.23 17.58
N THR A 116 10.39 -2.23 16.76
CA THR A 116 10.97 -1.01 16.22
C THR A 116 10.16 -0.53 15.02
N SER A 117 10.13 0.78 14.81
CA SER A 117 9.43 1.40 13.70
C SER A 117 10.41 2.08 12.74
N GLY A 118 9.91 2.50 11.58
CA GLY A 118 10.66 3.20 10.57
C GLY A 118 11.29 2.29 9.52
N ILE A 119 11.69 2.91 8.42
CA ILE A 119 12.18 2.19 7.23
C ILE A 119 13.43 1.35 7.51
N ARG A 120 14.28 1.78 8.44
CA ARG A 120 15.52 1.05 8.75
C ARG A 120 15.28 -0.33 9.33
N SER A 121 14.09 -0.58 9.87
CA SER A 121 13.67 -1.88 10.38
C SER A 121 12.97 -2.74 9.33
N ALA A 122 12.78 -2.22 8.13
CA ALA A 122 12.10 -2.93 7.04
C ALA A 122 12.95 -4.09 6.53
N SER A 123 12.28 -5.16 6.09
CA SER A 123 12.94 -6.34 5.56
C SER A 123 12.02 -7.03 4.56
N GLU A 124 12.59 -7.55 3.48
CA GLU A 124 11.85 -8.36 2.52
C GLU A 124 11.34 -9.66 3.13
N ASP A 125 11.87 -10.06 4.28
CA ASP A 125 11.48 -11.28 4.99
C ASP A 125 10.49 -11.04 6.13
N LEU A 126 10.07 -9.77 6.34
CA LEU A 126 9.18 -9.41 7.45
C LEU A 126 7.89 -10.24 7.48
N PHE A 127 7.36 -10.57 6.32
CA PHE A 127 6.08 -11.27 6.20
C PHE A 127 6.22 -12.77 6.01
N ARG A 128 7.44 -13.29 6.04
CA ARG A 128 7.66 -14.73 5.89
C ARG A 128 6.98 -15.47 7.04
N GLY A 129 6.09 -16.39 6.69
CA GLY A 129 5.30 -17.13 7.68
C GLY A 129 4.21 -16.32 8.37
N ALA A 130 4.04 -15.07 8.01
CA ALA A 130 2.99 -14.22 8.58
C ALA A 130 1.66 -14.42 7.85
N ASN A 131 0.57 -14.16 8.57
CA ASN A 131 -0.76 -14.17 7.99
C ASN A 131 -1.13 -12.79 7.47
N PHE A 132 -1.79 -12.75 6.32
CA PHE A 132 -2.42 -11.55 5.79
C PHE A 132 -3.93 -11.72 5.89
N ILE A 133 -4.60 -10.76 6.52
CA ILE A 133 -6.05 -10.72 6.55
C ILE A 133 -6.52 -9.86 5.38
N LEU A 134 -7.38 -10.42 4.54
CA LEU A 134 -7.98 -9.71 3.42
C LEU A 134 -9.47 -9.51 3.71
N THR A 135 -9.95 -8.29 3.55
CA THR A 135 -11.37 -8.00 3.64
C THR A 135 -11.94 -7.89 2.23
N ARG A 136 -13.05 -8.60 2.02
CA ARG A 136 -13.76 -8.52 0.74
C ARG A 136 -14.59 -7.27 0.68
N ALA A 137 -14.76 -6.74 -0.54
CA ALA A 137 -15.74 -5.71 -0.78
C ALA A 137 -17.13 -6.22 -0.39
N PRO A 138 -18.01 -5.35 0.14
CA PRO A 138 -19.40 -5.71 0.33
C PRO A 138 -19.97 -6.18 -1.00
N GLN A 139 -20.69 -7.29 -0.98
CA GLN A 139 -21.35 -7.78 -2.20
C GLN A 139 -22.55 -6.88 -2.48
N THR A 140 -22.38 -5.99 -3.45
CA THR A 140 -23.48 -5.23 -4.01
C THR A 140 -23.94 -5.96 -5.26
N GLY A 141 -24.91 -6.86 -5.08
CA GLY A 141 -25.66 -7.42 -6.17
C GLY A 141 -24.88 -8.09 -7.32
N ASN A 142 -23.85 -7.51 -7.83
CA ASN A 142 -23.11 -8.04 -8.98
C ASN A 142 -21.60 -8.06 -8.77
N GLY A 143 -21.26 -8.19 -7.56
CA GLY A 143 -19.93 -8.45 -7.04
C GLY A 143 -18.72 -8.23 -7.88
#